data_b21075b9cc2c9badeed57b37c8ac3f54
#
_entry.id   b21075b9cc2c9badeed57b37c8ac3f54
#
_cell.length_a   1.000
_cell.length_b   1.000
_cell.length_c   1.000
_cell.angle_alpha   90.00
_cell.angle_beta   90.00
_cell.angle_gamma   90.00
#
_symmetry.space_group_name_H-M   'P 1'
#
loop_
_entity.id
_entity.type
_entity.pdbx_description
1 polymer ?
#
loop_
_entity_poly.entity_id
_entity_poly.type
_entity_poly.pdbx_seq_one_letter_code
_entity_poly.pdbx_strand_id
1 'polypeptide(L)'
;MRVEARCITSLRLPFNGSTRLGESAAIWLCGMGEEAARGAAEGLRAGGATALMSFGLAGALDSRLRPGSLVLPESIYNTDHPLPVDLGWRGRLRHLLPAHLRVADGMLATSKHVLTSANAKRELFHATGACAVDMESGAVAEVAARAGLPFLAVRVISDPAEFSPPSLLINAVRPDGSADLARLLPLLLRRSVTFGTLLRLAVDSRAACSTLATVVRYAGMEMGIVPNNLRI
;
A
#
# COMPACT_ATOMS: atom_id res chain seq x y z
N MET A 1 -6.60 3.94 -0.57
CA MET A 1 -8.01 3.65 -0.98
C MET A 1 -8.93 3.62 0.25
N ARG A 2 -10.28 3.69 0.08
CA ARG A 2 -11.22 3.67 1.25
C ARG A 2 -11.13 2.40 2.08
N VAL A 3 -10.89 1.25 1.46
CA VAL A 3 -10.77 -0.02 2.16
C VAL A 3 -9.57 -0.05 3.10
N GLU A 4 -8.44 0.48 2.68
CA GLU A 4 -7.22 0.62 3.49
C GLU A 4 -7.40 1.63 4.62
N ALA A 5 -8.02 2.77 4.31
CA ALA A 5 -8.29 3.81 5.29
C ALA A 5 -9.16 3.31 6.45
N ARG A 6 -10.13 2.42 6.18
CA ARG A 6 -10.96 1.76 7.21
C ARG A 6 -10.16 0.82 8.13
N CYS A 7 -8.99 0.36 7.70
CA CYS A 7 -8.09 -0.41 8.56
C CYS A 7 -7.37 0.50 9.57
N ILE A 8 -7.27 1.82 9.28
CA ILE A 8 -6.59 2.81 10.12
C ILE A 8 -7.58 3.49 11.07
N THR A 9 -8.74 3.90 10.56
CA THR A 9 -9.71 4.69 11.32
C THR A 9 -11.15 4.42 10.91
N SER A 10 -12.08 4.56 11.88
CA SER A 10 -13.53 4.56 11.61
C SER A 10 -14.08 5.91 11.15
N LEU A 11 -13.26 6.98 11.15
CA LEU A 11 -13.67 8.29 10.70
C LEU A 11 -14.04 8.28 9.20
N ARG A 12 -15.00 9.11 8.84
CA ARG A 12 -15.28 9.40 7.43
C ARG A 12 -14.24 10.36 6.89
N LEU A 13 -13.35 9.84 6.05
CA LEU A 13 -12.30 10.65 5.44
C LEU A 13 -12.81 11.31 4.15
N PRO A 14 -12.51 12.60 3.95
CA PRO A 14 -12.74 13.27 2.67
C PRO A 14 -11.86 12.62 1.58
N PHE A 15 -12.40 12.51 0.37
CA PHE A 15 -11.60 12.09 -0.78
C PHE A 15 -10.76 13.28 -1.27
N ASN A 16 -9.49 13.05 -1.58
CA ASN A 16 -8.48 14.07 -1.92
C ASN A 16 -8.31 15.16 -0.86
N GLY A 17 -8.34 14.76 0.41
CA GLY A 17 -8.13 15.70 1.51
C GLY A 17 -7.44 15.02 2.70
N SER A 18 -6.84 15.86 3.56
CA SER A 18 -6.22 15.41 4.81
C SER A 18 -7.20 15.41 5.97
N THR A 19 -7.00 14.49 6.89
CA THR A 19 -7.70 14.43 8.19
C THR A 19 -6.68 14.16 9.28
N ARG A 20 -6.70 14.93 10.35
CA ARG A 20 -5.87 14.65 11.52
C ARG A 20 -6.34 13.41 12.25
N LEU A 21 -5.40 12.58 12.66
CA LEU A 21 -5.58 11.39 13.49
C LEU A 21 -4.82 11.59 14.80
N GLY A 22 -5.50 12.19 15.79
CA GLY A 22 -4.84 12.61 17.03
C GLY A 22 -3.95 13.85 16.85
N GLU A 23 -2.91 13.95 17.68
CA GLU A 23 -2.05 15.15 17.73
C GLU A 23 -0.87 15.06 16.75
N SER A 24 -0.36 13.85 16.49
CA SER A 24 0.91 13.61 15.81
C SER A 24 0.78 13.05 14.39
N ALA A 25 -0.41 12.64 13.95
CA ALA A 25 -0.60 12.00 12.66
C ALA A 25 -1.70 12.65 11.84
N ALA A 26 -1.55 12.56 10.52
CA ALA A 26 -2.60 12.91 9.56
C ALA A 26 -2.65 11.87 8.44
N ILE A 27 -3.83 11.61 7.93
CA ILE A 27 -4.06 10.74 6.78
C ILE A 27 -4.60 11.54 5.61
N TRP A 28 -4.13 11.22 4.41
CA TRP A 28 -4.70 11.73 3.16
C TRP A 28 -5.27 10.56 2.36
N LEU A 29 -6.57 10.56 2.15
CA LEU A 29 -7.23 9.58 1.30
C LEU A 29 -7.16 10.05 -0.14
N CYS A 30 -6.21 9.50 -0.93
CA CYS A 30 -6.10 9.74 -2.36
C CYS A 30 -6.71 8.60 -3.20
N GLY A 31 -6.76 8.81 -4.52
CA GLY A 31 -7.05 7.78 -5.51
C GLY A 31 -5.89 6.82 -5.70
N MET A 32 -6.07 5.89 -6.65
CA MET A 32 -5.01 4.97 -7.09
C MET A 32 -4.03 5.68 -8.03
N GLY A 33 -2.77 5.26 -7.95
CA GLY A 33 -1.72 5.60 -8.87
C GLY A 33 -0.82 6.76 -8.44
N GLU A 34 0.24 6.90 -9.18
CA GLU A 34 1.39 7.76 -8.88
C GLU A 34 1.02 9.24 -8.69
N GLU A 35 0.20 9.78 -9.60
CA GLU A 35 -0.15 11.20 -9.60
C GLU A 35 -0.99 11.59 -8.37
N ALA A 36 -1.99 10.77 -8.03
CA ALA A 36 -2.82 10.98 -6.84
C ALA A 36 -2.00 10.87 -5.55
N ALA A 37 -1.07 9.90 -5.48
CA ALA A 37 -0.19 9.71 -4.34
C ALA A 37 0.81 10.86 -4.19
N ARG A 38 1.36 11.37 -5.29
CA ARG A 38 2.24 12.55 -5.32
C ARG A 38 1.52 13.79 -4.80
N GLY A 39 0.31 14.05 -5.28
CA GLY A 39 -0.50 15.19 -4.81
C GLY A 39 -0.82 15.10 -3.32
N ALA A 40 -1.14 13.89 -2.81
CA ALA A 40 -1.37 13.66 -1.39
C ALA A 40 -0.12 13.90 -0.53
N ALA A 41 1.04 13.40 -0.96
CA ALA A 41 2.32 13.58 -0.27
C ALA A 41 2.74 15.06 -0.22
N GLU A 42 2.60 15.78 -1.34
CA GLU A 42 2.86 17.24 -1.39
C GLU A 42 1.90 18.00 -0.49
N GLY A 43 0.61 17.64 -0.48
CA GLY A 43 -0.37 18.26 0.40
C GLY A 43 -0.08 18.04 1.89
N LEU A 44 0.32 16.82 2.29
CA LEU A 44 0.75 16.54 3.66
C LEU A 44 2.02 17.33 4.03
N ARG A 45 3.01 17.37 3.13
CA ARG A 45 4.24 18.17 3.30
C ARG A 45 3.93 19.66 3.48
N ALA A 46 3.09 20.22 2.64
CA ALA A 46 2.66 21.62 2.74
C ALA A 46 1.87 21.88 4.04
N GLY A 47 1.16 20.88 4.55
CA GLY A 47 0.49 20.91 5.86
C GLY A 47 1.41 20.74 7.07
N GLY A 48 2.74 20.66 6.87
CA GLY A 48 3.73 20.60 7.94
C GLY A 48 4.11 19.19 8.38
N ALA A 49 3.84 18.15 7.56
CA ALA A 49 4.29 16.79 7.86
C ALA A 49 5.84 16.74 7.88
N THR A 50 6.39 16.16 8.95
CA THR A 50 7.83 15.99 9.17
C THR A 50 8.34 14.59 8.80
N ALA A 51 7.45 13.70 8.41
CA ALA A 51 7.73 12.36 7.87
C ALA A 51 6.57 11.93 6.98
N LEU A 52 6.82 11.07 5.99
CA LEU A 52 5.80 10.54 5.09
C LEU A 52 5.76 9.02 5.14
N MET A 53 4.56 8.47 5.16
CA MET A 53 4.34 7.02 5.08
C MET A 53 3.39 6.67 3.95
N SER A 54 3.77 5.68 3.14
CA SER A 54 2.87 5.02 2.20
C SER A 54 2.32 3.74 2.86
N PHE A 55 0.99 3.70 3.07
CA PHE A 55 0.34 2.62 3.81
C PHE A 55 -0.80 2.01 2.98
N GLY A 56 -0.78 0.70 2.76
CA GLY A 56 -1.83 0.06 1.96
C GLY A 56 -1.53 -1.35 1.47
N LEU A 57 -2.16 -1.73 0.37
CA LEU A 57 -2.08 -3.03 -0.25
C LEU A 57 -1.01 -3.08 -1.36
N ALA A 58 -0.54 -4.30 -1.69
CA ALA A 58 0.38 -4.56 -2.78
C ALA A 58 0.12 -5.95 -3.39
N GLY A 59 0.53 -6.15 -4.64
CA GLY A 59 0.60 -7.46 -5.26
C GLY A 59 1.95 -8.13 -4.95
N ALA A 60 1.95 -9.45 -4.73
CA ALA A 60 3.19 -10.20 -4.61
C ALA A 60 3.88 -10.37 -5.96
N LEU A 61 5.21 -10.24 -5.98
CA LEU A 61 6.08 -10.66 -7.07
C LEU A 61 6.83 -11.95 -6.70
N ASP A 62 7.19 -12.10 -5.43
CA ASP A 62 7.79 -13.30 -4.88
C ASP A 62 6.69 -14.34 -4.57
N SER A 63 6.82 -15.54 -5.13
CA SER A 63 5.86 -16.64 -4.95
C SER A 63 5.79 -17.17 -3.51
N ARG A 64 6.71 -16.81 -2.64
CA ARG A 64 6.67 -17.14 -1.20
C ARG A 64 5.68 -16.29 -0.42
N LEU A 65 5.30 -15.11 -0.94
CA LEU A 65 4.36 -14.19 -0.31
C LEU A 65 2.92 -14.58 -0.63
N ARG A 66 2.08 -14.57 0.39
CA ARG A 66 0.66 -14.91 0.33
C ARG A 66 -0.21 -13.72 0.75
N PRO A 67 -1.49 -13.68 0.35
CA PRO A 67 -2.42 -12.67 0.87
C PRO A 67 -2.37 -12.60 2.40
N GLY A 68 -2.25 -11.38 2.93
CA GLY A 68 -2.02 -11.14 4.35
C GLY A 68 -0.55 -11.09 4.78
N SER A 69 0.44 -11.43 3.93
CA SER A 69 1.85 -11.22 4.24
C SER A 69 2.14 -9.71 4.35
N LEU A 70 2.78 -9.29 5.43
CA LEU A 70 3.24 -7.91 5.62
C LEU A 70 4.61 -7.72 4.94
N VAL A 71 4.75 -6.64 4.19
CA VAL A 71 6.01 -6.21 3.57
C VAL A 71 6.43 -4.88 4.20
N LEU A 72 7.59 -4.85 4.84
CA LEU A 72 8.29 -3.65 5.27
C LEU A 72 9.55 -3.51 4.42
N PRO A 73 9.49 -2.84 3.27
CA PRO A 73 10.60 -2.79 2.34
C PRO A 73 11.78 -2.00 2.90
N GLU A 74 12.97 -2.30 2.40
CA GLU A 74 14.22 -1.59 2.70
C GLU A 74 14.49 -0.48 1.68
N SER A 75 13.89 -0.61 0.50
CA SER A 75 13.94 0.37 -0.57
C SER A 75 12.75 0.26 -1.50
N ILE A 76 12.49 1.33 -2.25
CA ILE A 76 11.46 1.38 -3.28
C ILE A 76 12.13 1.45 -4.64
N TYR A 77 11.87 0.50 -5.52
CA TYR A 77 12.27 0.59 -6.92
C TYR A 77 11.28 1.46 -7.70
N ASN A 78 11.76 2.60 -8.17
CA ASN A 78 10.99 3.49 -9.00
C ASN A 78 11.80 3.81 -10.27
N THR A 79 11.43 3.24 -11.39
CA THR A 79 11.93 3.34 -12.78
C THR A 79 13.45 3.51 -12.97
N ASP A 80 14.12 4.42 -12.28
CA ASP A 80 15.51 4.80 -12.56
C ASP A 80 16.51 4.33 -11.49
N HIS A 81 16.14 4.39 -10.22
CA HIS A 81 17.01 3.99 -9.10
C HIS A 81 16.21 3.67 -7.84
N PRO A 82 16.75 2.82 -6.95
CA PRO A 82 16.11 2.56 -5.67
C PRO A 82 16.11 3.80 -4.77
N LEU A 83 14.95 4.12 -4.21
CA LEU A 83 14.79 5.15 -3.19
C LEU A 83 14.85 4.49 -1.80
N PRO A 84 15.69 4.98 -0.87
CA PRO A 84 15.81 4.39 0.45
C PRO A 84 14.59 4.68 1.32
N VAL A 85 14.28 3.78 2.25
CA VAL A 85 13.40 4.05 3.39
C VAL A 85 14.23 4.43 4.62
N ASP A 86 13.60 5.05 5.63
CA ASP A 86 14.25 5.27 6.93
C ASP A 86 14.34 3.93 7.69
N LEU A 87 15.53 3.32 7.68
CA LEU A 87 15.78 2.03 8.30
C LEU A 87 15.61 2.06 9.83
N GLY A 88 15.87 3.20 10.46
CA GLY A 88 15.67 3.37 11.90
C GLY A 88 14.17 3.34 12.23
N TRP A 89 13.35 4.08 11.50
CA TRP A 89 11.90 4.04 11.63
C TRP A 89 11.34 2.65 11.33
N ARG A 90 11.77 2.03 10.23
CA ARG A 90 11.41 0.67 9.87
C ARG A 90 11.71 -0.33 10.99
N GLY A 91 12.90 -0.25 11.59
CA GLY A 91 13.32 -1.10 12.70
C GLY A 91 12.41 -0.92 13.93
N ARG A 92 12.12 0.33 14.32
CA ARG A 92 11.21 0.63 15.44
C ARG A 92 9.82 0.09 15.19
N LEU A 93 9.25 0.33 13.99
CA LEU A 93 7.95 -0.25 13.64
C LEU A 93 7.96 -1.77 13.78
N ARG A 94 8.98 -2.43 13.22
CA ARG A 94 9.11 -3.89 13.28
C ARG A 94 9.11 -4.43 14.72
N HIS A 95 9.77 -3.74 15.66
CA HIS A 95 9.80 -4.13 17.08
C HIS A 95 8.44 -4.00 17.79
N LEU A 96 7.58 -3.12 17.33
CA LEU A 96 6.21 -2.97 17.87
C LEU A 96 5.27 -4.08 17.41
N LEU A 97 5.61 -4.78 16.32
CA LEU A 97 4.73 -5.80 15.75
C LEU A 97 4.80 -7.12 16.51
N PRO A 98 3.69 -7.87 16.58
CA PRO A 98 3.68 -9.16 17.27
C PRO A 98 4.53 -10.19 16.53
N ALA A 99 5.25 -11.04 17.28
CA ALA A 99 6.20 -12.02 16.75
C ALA A 99 5.59 -13.03 15.76
N HIS A 100 4.28 -13.30 15.87
CA HIS A 100 3.59 -14.20 14.93
C HIS A 100 3.31 -13.58 13.56
N LEU A 101 3.46 -12.25 13.42
CA LEU A 101 3.26 -11.57 12.14
C LEU A 101 4.48 -11.77 11.25
N ARG A 102 4.29 -12.48 10.14
CA ARG A 102 5.35 -12.68 9.15
C ARG A 102 5.61 -11.39 8.39
N VAL A 103 6.79 -10.82 8.61
CA VAL A 103 7.26 -9.62 7.92
C VAL A 103 8.26 -10.03 6.85
N ALA A 104 7.96 -9.67 5.61
CA ALA A 104 8.90 -9.79 4.50
C ALA A 104 9.72 -8.51 4.37
N ASP A 105 10.99 -8.71 4.10
CA ASP A 105 11.98 -7.68 3.82
C ASP A 105 12.21 -7.56 2.30
N GLY A 106 13.13 -6.71 1.89
CA GLY A 106 13.56 -6.56 0.51
C GLY A 106 13.03 -5.29 -0.15
N MET A 107 12.94 -5.32 -1.47
CA MET A 107 12.56 -4.16 -2.27
C MET A 107 11.09 -4.22 -2.67
N LEU A 108 10.42 -3.07 -2.68
CA LEU A 108 9.08 -2.89 -3.24
C LEU A 108 9.23 -2.15 -4.58
N ALA A 109 8.63 -2.66 -5.64
CA ALA A 109 8.55 -1.96 -6.92
C ALA A 109 7.30 -1.08 -6.98
N THR A 110 7.39 0.07 -7.61
CA THR A 110 6.23 0.88 -7.99
C THR A 110 6.01 0.77 -9.50
N SER A 111 4.79 0.44 -9.90
CA SER A 111 4.40 0.32 -11.31
C SER A 111 3.36 1.38 -11.68
N LYS A 112 3.49 1.98 -12.85
CA LYS A 112 2.50 2.95 -13.38
C LYS A 112 1.15 2.31 -13.70
N HIS A 113 1.14 1.01 -13.96
CA HIS A 113 -0.05 0.27 -14.35
C HIS A 113 -0.24 -0.97 -13.48
N VAL A 114 -1.49 -1.36 -13.31
CA VAL A 114 -1.81 -2.64 -12.65
C VAL A 114 -1.26 -3.79 -13.47
N LEU A 115 -0.53 -4.70 -12.83
CA LEU A 115 -0.05 -5.92 -13.47
C LEU A 115 -1.20 -6.92 -13.58
N THR A 116 -1.68 -7.14 -14.78
CA THR A 116 -2.90 -7.94 -15.05
C THR A 116 -2.63 -9.42 -15.34
N SER A 117 -1.36 -9.86 -15.26
CA SER A 117 -0.99 -11.25 -15.49
C SER A 117 0.14 -11.72 -14.57
N ALA A 118 0.16 -13.01 -14.24
CA ALA A 118 1.26 -13.64 -13.53
C ALA A 118 2.59 -13.56 -14.29
N ASN A 119 2.53 -13.50 -15.63
CA ASN A 119 3.73 -13.33 -16.45
C ASN A 119 4.36 -11.95 -16.28
N ALA A 120 3.55 -10.88 -16.34
CA ALA A 120 4.04 -9.51 -16.11
C ALA A 120 4.64 -9.35 -14.69
N LYS A 121 4.03 -9.97 -13.67
CA LYS A 121 4.61 -10.02 -12.31
C LYS A 121 5.97 -10.72 -12.28
N ARG A 122 6.10 -11.86 -12.96
CA ARG A 122 7.35 -12.61 -13.05
C ARG A 122 8.44 -11.84 -13.79
N GLU A 123 8.09 -11.19 -14.89
CA GLU A 123 9.01 -10.32 -15.64
C GLU A 123 9.53 -9.18 -14.77
N LEU A 124 8.64 -8.50 -14.02
CA LEU A 124 9.05 -7.44 -13.10
C LEU A 124 9.92 -7.98 -11.96
N PHE A 125 9.60 -9.15 -11.42
CA PHE A 125 10.43 -9.82 -10.41
C PHE A 125 11.84 -10.09 -10.92
N HIS A 126 11.99 -10.65 -12.12
CA HIS A 126 13.29 -10.94 -12.72
C HIS A 126 14.07 -9.67 -13.07
N ALA A 127 13.39 -8.62 -13.50
CA ALA A 127 14.03 -7.36 -13.85
C ALA A 127 14.54 -6.57 -12.64
N THR A 128 13.85 -6.67 -11.49
CA THR A 128 14.11 -5.79 -10.35
C THR A 128 14.55 -6.51 -9.08
N GLY A 129 14.21 -7.78 -8.91
CA GLY A 129 14.37 -8.51 -7.65
C GLY A 129 13.41 -8.05 -6.55
N ALA A 130 12.44 -7.17 -6.86
CA ALA A 130 11.48 -6.68 -5.87
C ALA A 130 10.52 -7.79 -5.44
N CYS A 131 10.23 -7.88 -4.14
CA CYS A 131 9.35 -8.93 -3.60
C CYS A 131 7.85 -8.65 -3.78
N ALA A 132 7.48 -7.38 -3.94
CA ALA A 132 6.10 -6.92 -4.11
C ALA A 132 6.03 -5.69 -5.02
N VAL A 133 4.83 -5.34 -5.47
CA VAL A 133 4.57 -4.19 -6.34
C VAL A 133 3.33 -3.43 -5.89
N ASP A 134 3.42 -2.11 -5.95
CA ASP A 134 2.29 -1.18 -5.77
C ASP A 134 2.26 -0.12 -6.89
N MET A 135 1.45 0.93 -6.72
CA MET A 135 1.31 2.00 -7.70
C MET A 135 1.58 3.40 -7.11
N GLU A 136 1.93 3.49 -5.84
CA GLU A 136 1.93 4.75 -5.09
C GLU A 136 3.24 5.05 -4.33
N SER A 137 3.90 4.02 -3.79
CA SER A 137 5.02 4.20 -2.86
C SER A 137 6.19 4.98 -3.46
N GLY A 138 6.48 4.78 -4.74
CA GLY A 138 7.54 5.51 -5.44
C GLY A 138 7.31 7.01 -5.45
N ALA A 139 6.08 7.44 -5.75
CA ALA A 139 5.73 8.86 -5.77
C ALA A 139 5.85 9.52 -4.40
N VAL A 140 5.41 8.81 -3.32
CA VAL A 140 5.54 9.31 -1.95
C VAL A 140 7.01 9.38 -1.52
N ALA A 141 7.80 8.34 -1.87
CA ALA A 141 9.24 8.28 -1.58
C ALA A 141 10.00 9.43 -2.27
N GLU A 142 9.67 9.75 -3.53
CA GLU A 142 10.28 10.87 -4.25
C GLU A 142 9.98 12.22 -3.58
N VAL A 143 8.73 12.46 -3.17
CA VAL A 143 8.35 13.68 -2.46
C VAL A 143 9.13 13.79 -1.15
N ALA A 144 9.21 12.69 -0.39
CA ALA A 144 9.98 12.65 0.85
C ALA A 144 11.47 12.93 0.61
N ALA A 145 12.08 12.27 -0.37
CA ALA A 145 13.49 12.43 -0.71
C ALA A 145 13.81 13.89 -1.12
N ARG A 146 13.00 14.50 -2.00
CA ARG A 146 13.15 15.91 -2.39
C ARG A 146 13.02 16.87 -1.22
N ALA A 147 12.20 16.53 -0.22
CA ALA A 147 11.97 17.36 0.96
C ALA A 147 12.92 17.05 2.12
N GLY A 148 13.82 16.05 2.00
CA GLY A 148 14.68 15.61 3.09
C GLY A 148 13.93 15.00 4.28
N LEU A 149 12.73 14.44 4.03
CA LEU A 149 11.87 13.85 5.06
C LEU A 149 12.10 12.34 5.20
N PRO A 150 12.05 11.80 6.43
CA PRO A 150 11.96 10.36 6.65
C PRO A 150 10.78 9.75 5.88
N PHE A 151 11.00 8.59 5.27
CA PHE A 151 9.98 7.87 4.53
C PHE A 151 9.92 6.41 4.95
N LEU A 152 8.71 5.87 5.03
CA LEU A 152 8.46 4.44 5.23
C LEU A 152 7.31 3.97 4.34
N ALA A 153 7.40 2.74 3.84
CA ALA A 153 6.28 2.04 3.23
C ALA A 153 5.85 0.85 4.09
N VAL A 154 4.53 0.67 4.22
CA VAL A 154 3.88 -0.48 4.88
C VAL A 154 2.90 -1.05 3.88
N ARG A 155 3.18 -2.27 3.41
CA ARG A 155 2.35 -2.93 2.40
C ARG A 155 1.94 -4.32 2.88
N VAL A 156 0.70 -4.69 2.59
CA VAL A 156 0.21 -6.05 2.81
C VAL A 156 -0.24 -6.64 1.49
N ILE A 157 0.17 -7.88 1.25
CA ILE A 157 -0.15 -8.58 0.01
C ILE A 157 -1.65 -8.84 -0.07
N SER A 158 -2.27 -8.38 -1.16
CA SER A 158 -3.68 -8.63 -1.51
C SER A 158 -3.85 -9.73 -2.55
N ASP A 159 -2.85 -9.94 -3.40
CA ASP A 159 -2.91 -10.93 -4.47
C ASP A 159 -1.54 -11.60 -4.68
N PRO A 160 -1.48 -12.93 -4.78
CA PRO A 160 -0.23 -13.68 -4.89
C PRO A 160 0.42 -13.52 -6.28
N ALA A 161 1.69 -13.92 -6.39
CA ALA A 161 2.48 -13.77 -7.62
C ALA A 161 1.88 -14.53 -8.82
N GLU A 162 1.31 -15.69 -8.57
CA GLU A 162 0.71 -16.57 -9.58
C GLU A 162 -0.72 -16.18 -10.01
N PHE A 163 -1.27 -15.12 -9.43
CA PHE A 163 -2.61 -14.64 -9.74
C PHE A 163 -2.63 -13.12 -9.91
N SER A 164 -3.39 -12.65 -10.86
CA SER A 164 -3.71 -11.23 -11.02
C SER A 164 -5.21 -11.05 -11.21
N PRO A 165 -5.80 -9.99 -10.62
CA PRO A 165 -7.20 -9.68 -10.85
C PRO A 165 -7.46 -9.51 -12.35
N PRO A 166 -8.55 -10.08 -12.90
CA PRO A 166 -8.91 -9.87 -14.31
C PRO A 166 -9.01 -8.37 -14.62
N SER A 167 -8.47 -7.94 -15.76
CA SER A 167 -8.45 -6.53 -16.19
C SER A 167 -9.85 -5.90 -16.21
N LEU A 168 -10.88 -6.68 -16.53
CA LEU A 168 -12.27 -6.24 -16.50
C LEU A 168 -12.74 -5.81 -15.10
N LEU A 169 -12.20 -6.40 -14.03
CA LEU A 169 -12.52 -6.01 -12.66
C LEU A 169 -11.90 -4.68 -12.26
N ILE A 170 -10.77 -4.31 -12.85
CA ILE A 170 -10.11 -3.01 -12.61
C ILE A 170 -11.05 -1.88 -13.03
N ASN A 171 -11.73 -2.03 -14.17
CA ASN A 171 -12.71 -1.06 -14.67
C ASN A 171 -14.00 -1.00 -13.83
N ALA A 172 -14.23 -1.99 -12.96
CA ALA A 172 -15.34 -2.03 -12.01
C ALA A 172 -14.97 -1.50 -10.61
N VAL A 173 -13.76 -0.97 -10.45
CA VAL A 173 -13.31 -0.27 -9.22
C VAL A 173 -13.39 1.24 -9.46
N ARG A 174 -14.00 1.95 -8.52
CA ARG A 174 -14.05 3.42 -8.54
C ARG A 174 -12.70 4.02 -8.17
N PRO A 175 -12.44 5.30 -8.49
CA PRO A 175 -11.18 5.97 -8.13
C PRO A 175 -10.86 5.92 -6.63
N ASP A 176 -11.87 5.85 -5.77
CA ASP A 176 -11.73 5.73 -4.31
C ASP A 176 -11.46 4.29 -3.82
N GLY A 177 -11.33 3.34 -4.74
CA GLY A 177 -11.10 1.92 -4.45
C GLY A 177 -12.35 1.13 -4.05
N SER A 178 -13.54 1.73 -4.11
CA SER A 178 -14.78 1.00 -3.86
C SER A 178 -15.26 0.23 -5.11
N ALA A 179 -15.91 -0.92 -4.90
CA ALA A 179 -16.49 -1.69 -5.99
C ALA A 179 -17.72 -0.99 -6.58
N ASP A 180 -17.79 -0.91 -7.89
CA ASP A 180 -18.97 -0.43 -8.62
C ASP A 180 -19.87 -1.61 -8.97
N LEU A 181 -20.91 -1.83 -8.15
CA LEU A 181 -21.85 -2.94 -8.33
C LEU A 181 -22.57 -2.90 -9.68
N ALA A 182 -22.85 -1.69 -10.23
CA ALA A 182 -23.48 -1.55 -11.52
C ALA A 182 -22.59 -2.05 -12.67
N ARG A 183 -21.27 -1.94 -12.52
CA ARG A 183 -20.28 -2.48 -13.47
C ARG A 183 -19.94 -3.95 -13.22
N LEU A 184 -20.03 -4.42 -11.97
CA LEU A 184 -19.75 -5.82 -11.62
C LEU A 184 -20.86 -6.77 -12.07
N LEU A 185 -22.14 -6.38 -11.94
CA LEU A 185 -23.27 -7.24 -12.25
C LEU A 185 -23.29 -7.75 -13.71
N PRO A 186 -23.07 -6.91 -14.73
CA PRO A 186 -22.96 -7.38 -16.12
C PRO A 186 -21.80 -8.36 -16.36
N LEU A 187 -20.67 -8.20 -15.65
CA LEU A 187 -19.52 -9.10 -15.77
C LEU A 187 -19.82 -10.50 -15.24
N LEU A 188 -20.60 -10.59 -14.17
CA LEU A 188 -21.09 -11.86 -13.61
C LEU A 188 -22.10 -12.52 -14.55
N LEU A 189 -23.10 -11.76 -15.04
CA LEU A 189 -24.12 -12.27 -15.94
C LEU A 189 -23.53 -12.80 -17.25
N ARG A 190 -22.53 -12.14 -17.79
CA ARG A 190 -21.80 -12.58 -19.00
C ARG A 190 -20.77 -13.67 -18.74
N ARG A 191 -20.64 -14.16 -17.50
CA ARG A 191 -19.62 -15.11 -17.06
C ARG A 191 -18.17 -14.69 -17.38
N SER A 192 -17.94 -13.42 -17.64
CA SER A 192 -16.63 -12.85 -17.89
C SER A 192 -15.74 -12.88 -16.63
N VAL A 193 -16.38 -12.94 -15.45
CA VAL A 193 -15.77 -13.15 -14.14
C VAL A 193 -16.56 -14.20 -13.39
N THR A 194 -15.90 -15.17 -12.81
CA THR A 194 -16.56 -16.23 -12.05
C THR A 194 -16.84 -15.78 -10.61
N PHE A 195 -17.89 -16.32 -10.00
CA PHE A 195 -18.16 -16.09 -8.57
C PHE A 195 -16.99 -16.55 -7.69
N GLY A 196 -16.33 -17.66 -8.05
CA GLY A 196 -15.13 -18.15 -7.36
C GLY A 196 -13.98 -17.13 -7.37
N THR A 197 -13.78 -16.44 -8.50
CA THR A 197 -12.78 -15.36 -8.58
C THR A 197 -13.10 -14.21 -7.63
N LEU A 198 -14.37 -13.78 -7.56
CA LEU A 198 -14.79 -12.71 -6.64
C LEU A 198 -14.66 -13.13 -5.19
N LEU A 199 -15.04 -14.37 -4.86
CA LEU A 199 -14.90 -14.91 -3.51
C LEU A 199 -13.43 -14.97 -3.09
N ARG A 200 -12.55 -15.45 -3.97
CA ARG A 200 -11.10 -15.46 -3.74
C ARG A 200 -10.59 -14.05 -3.44
N LEU A 201 -10.89 -13.08 -4.30
CA LEU A 201 -10.46 -11.69 -4.11
C LEU A 201 -10.98 -11.09 -2.80
N ALA A 202 -12.22 -11.42 -2.42
CA ALA A 202 -12.81 -10.96 -1.16
C ALA A 202 -12.09 -11.58 0.06
N VAL A 203 -11.76 -12.87 0.02
CA VAL A 203 -11.03 -13.56 1.09
C VAL A 203 -9.61 -13.00 1.20
N ASP A 204 -8.91 -12.87 0.08
CA ASP A 204 -7.53 -12.37 0.02
C ASP A 204 -7.45 -10.92 0.52
N SER A 205 -8.37 -10.05 0.08
CA SER A 205 -8.49 -8.67 0.56
C SER A 205 -8.81 -8.60 2.06
N ARG A 206 -9.67 -9.49 2.57
CA ARG A 206 -9.99 -9.53 4.00
C ARG A 206 -8.78 -9.94 4.83
N ALA A 207 -8.01 -10.92 4.38
CA ALA A 207 -6.76 -11.32 5.04
C ALA A 207 -5.78 -10.13 5.09
N ALA A 208 -5.61 -9.42 3.97
CA ALA A 208 -4.75 -8.26 3.89
C ALA A 208 -5.20 -7.12 4.82
N CYS A 209 -6.50 -6.78 4.82
CA CYS A 209 -7.06 -5.76 5.72
C CYS A 209 -6.91 -6.14 7.19
N SER A 210 -7.05 -7.43 7.55
CA SER A 210 -6.83 -7.90 8.92
C SER A 210 -5.39 -7.66 9.37
N THR A 211 -4.42 -7.90 8.50
CA THR A 211 -3.01 -7.63 8.77
C THR A 211 -2.74 -6.12 8.91
N LEU A 212 -3.27 -5.28 8.01
CA LEU A 212 -3.17 -3.82 8.14
C LEU A 212 -3.74 -3.31 9.46
N ALA A 213 -4.93 -3.78 9.84
CA ALA A 213 -5.54 -3.42 11.12
C ALA A 213 -4.72 -3.91 12.33
N THR A 214 -4.05 -5.06 12.21
CA THR A 214 -3.13 -5.56 13.23
C THR A 214 -1.93 -4.64 13.37
N VAL A 215 -1.32 -4.19 12.27
CA VAL A 215 -0.22 -3.22 12.30
C VAL A 215 -0.64 -1.96 13.04
N VAL A 216 -1.78 -1.36 12.69
CA VAL A 216 -2.31 -0.15 13.35
C VAL A 216 -2.54 -0.38 14.84
N ARG A 217 -3.13 -1.51 15.20
CA ARG A 217 -3.43 -1.83 16.60
C ARG A 217 -2.19 -1.95 17.47
N TYR A 218 -1.10 -2.51 16.97
CA TYR A 218 0.13 -2.72 17.73
C TYR A 218 1.08 -1.53 17.68
N ALA A 219 1.17 -0.84 16.54
CA ALA A 219 2.07 0.29 16.36
C ALA A 219 1.46 1.65 16.73
N GLY A 220 0.14 1.72 16.94
CA GLY A 220 -0.58 2.98 17.18
C GLY A 220 -0.57 3.90 15.95
N MET A 221 -1.06 5.12 16.12
CA MET A 221 -1.09 6.11 15.04
C MET A 221 0.28 6.65 14.68
N GLU A 222 1.23 6.60 15.60
CA GLU A 222 2.60 7.09 15.39
C GLU A 222 3.47 6.12 14.60
N MET A 223 3.04 4.86 14.46
CA MET A 223 3.73 3.83 13.65
C MET A 223 5.24 3.74 13.93
N GLY A 224 5.66 4.03 15.18
CA GLY A 224 7.06 3.99 15.59
C GLY A 224 7.92 5.17 15.10
N ILE A 225 7.30 6.25 14.60
CA ILE A 225 8.04 7.49 14.30
C ILE A 225 8.48 8.16 15.61
N VAL A 226 9.70 8.66 15.64
CA VAL A 226 10.19 9.51 16.73
C VAL A 226 10.21 10.93 16.22
N PRO A 227 9.51 11.87 16.87
CA PRO A 227 9.55 13.27 16.47
C PRO A 227 10.99 13.80 16.45
N ASN A 228 11.30 14.66 15.46
CA ASN A 228 12.66 15.21 15.27
C ASN A 228 13.20 15.95 16.50
N ASN A 229 12.34 16.42 17.40
CA ASN A 229 12.72 17.14 18.63
C ASN A 229 13.41 16.26 19.69
N LEU A 230 13.48 14.92 19.46
CA LEU A 230 14.12 13.97 20.36
C LEU A 230 15.40 13.34 19.76
N ARG A 231 15.86 13.80 18.60
CA ARG A 231 17.20 13.43 18.09
C ARG A 231 18.22 14.33 18.79
N ILE A 232 18.73 13.85 19.94
CA ILE A 232 19.90 14.38 20.63
C ILE A 232 21.14 13.83 19.94
#